data_bf69f7ac2cce7a21037a3fb120731be6
#
_entry.id   bf69f7ac2cce7a21037a3fb120731be6
#
_cell.length_a   1.000
_cell.length_b   1.000
_cell.length_c   1.000
_cell.angle_alpha   90.00
_cell.angle_beta   90.00
_cell.angle_gamma   90.00
#
_symmetry.space_group_name_H-M   'P 1'
#
loop_
_entity.id
_entity.type
_entity.pdbx_description
1 polymer ?
#
loop_
_entity_poly.entity_id
_entity_poly.type
_entity_poly.pdbx_seq_one_letter_code
_entity_poly.pdbx_strand_id
1 'polypeptide(L)'
;CGFQLYHWSLDNLAGDGLRYDLNDSHAFAIPYDFSRTVYAMIPETVQGRTSAASPLLKGRSDDPAVTMRYNGPYPPDRDHEYYLHVWGTTAPLNGLNQGFWLNEMERALRNSGAIADQGAIFLTGKA
;
A
#
# COMPACT_ATOMS: atom_id res chain seq x y z
N CYS A 1 -18.87 7.86 -5.85
CA CYS A 1 -19.22 6.98 -4.75
C CYS A 1 -18.95 7.67 -3.42
N GLY A 2 -19.62 7.26 -2.36
CA GLY A 2 -19.53 7.90 -1.04
C GLY A 2 -18.54 7.26 -0.07
N PHE A 3 -17.63 6.43 -0.55
CA PHE A 3 -16.64 5.75 0.28
C PHE A 3 -15.29 5.67 -0.42
N GLN A 4 -14.24 5.45 0.38
CA GLN A 4 -12.88 5.33 -0.12
C GLN A 4 -12.62 3.96 -0.73
N LEU A 5 -11.87 3.93 -1.84
CA LEU A 5 -11.38 2.71 -2.46
C LEU A 5 -9.87 2.61 -2.25
N TYR A 6 -9.40 1.41 -1.93
CA TYR A 6 -8.00 1.14 -1.67
C TYR A 6 -7.36 0.47 -2.88
N HIS A 7 -6.32 1.10 -3.39
CA HIS A 7 -5.60 0.66 -4.57
C HIS A 7 -4.36 -0.17 -4.25
N TRP A 8 -3.86 -0.07 -3.02
CA TRP A 8 -2.68 -0.80 -2.58
C TRP A 8 -2.48 -0.66 -1.08
N SER A 9 -2.06 -1.74 -0.43
CA SER A 9 -1.54 -1.73 0.93
C SER A 9 -0.36 -2.68 1.05
N LEU A 10 0.65 -2.26 1.79
CA LEU A 10 1.91 -2.99 1.92
C LEU A 10 2.46 -2.81 3.32
N ASP A 11 2.96 -3.87 3.91
CA ASP A 11 3.52 -3.91 5.25
C ASP A 11 4.88 -4.60 5.27
N ASN A 12 5.65 -4.33 6.32
CA ASN A 12 6.98 -4.87 6.54
C ASN A 12 7.96 -4.54 5.40
N LEU A 13 7.92 -3.29 4.95
CA LEU A 13 8.90 -2.77 4.02
C LEU A 13 10.15 -2.37 4.80
N ALA A 14 11.12 -3.27 4.88
CA ALA A 14 12.37 -3.01 5.59
C ALA A 14 13.18 -1.90 4.88
N GLY A 15 13.45 -0.82 5.59
CA GLY A 15 14.13 0.36 5.02
C GLY A 15 15.53 0.08 4.49
N ASP A 16 16.25 -0.90 5.05
CA ASP A 16 17.56 -1.34 4.57
C ASP A 16 17.51 -2.11 3.24
N GLY A 17 16.32 -2.57 2.83
CA GLY A 17 16.09 -3.17 1.52
C GLY A 17 15.83 -2.17 0.40
N LEU A 18 15.68 -0.89 0.73
CA LEU A 18 15.44 0.19 -0.24
C LEU A 18 16.72 0.96 -0.55
N ARG A 19 16.79 1.49 -1.75
CA ARG A 19 17.85 2.41 -2.16
C ARG A 19 17.41 3.84 -1.90
N TYR A 20 18.37 4.70 -1.52
CA TYR A 20 18.12 6.13 -1.46
C TYR A 20 17.89 6.72 -2.85
N ASP A 21 17.08 7.76 -2.91
CA ASP A 21 16.90 8.55 -4.12
C ASP A 21 18.23 9.22 -4.51
N LEU A 22 18.53 9.25 -5.81
CA LEU A 22 19.78 9.84 -6.31
C LEU A 22 19.84 11.36 -6.09
N ASN A 23 18.69 12.02 -5.98
CA ASN A 23 18.58 13.47 -5.81
C ASN A 23 18.37 13.90 -4.35
N ASP A 24 18.01 12.95 -3.46
CA ASP A 24 17.78 13.21 -2.05
C ASP A 24 18.21 12.01 -1.21
N SER A 25 19.34 12.12 -0.52
CA SER A 25 19.89 11.06 0.33
C SER A 25 19.04 10.77 1.58
N HIS A 26 18.00 11.55 1.86
CA HIS A 26 17.05 11.34 2.95
C HIS A 26 15.74 10.69 2.48
N ALA A 27 15.61 10.44 1.19
CA ALA A 27 14.43 9.82 0.59
C ALA A 27 14.76 8.45 0.00
N PHE A 28 13.87 7.49 0.20
CA PHE A 28 13.98 6.17 -0.44
C PHE A 28 13.34 6.21 -1.83
N ALA A 29 14.00 5.58 -2.80
CA ALA A 29 13.44 5.38 -4.13
C ALA A 29 12.60 4.11 -4.17
N ILE A 30 11.33 4.24 -4.59
CA ILE A 30 10.46 3.09 -4.87
C ILE A 30 10.56 2.79 -6.36
N PRO A 31 11.10 1.62 -6.76
CA PRO A 31 11.28 1.27 -8.17
C PRO A 31 9.95 1.14 -8.91
N TYR A 32 10.01 1.29 -10.23
CA TYR A 32 8.89 0.98 -11.10
C TYR A 32 8.44 -0.48 -10.91
N ASP A 33 7.14 -0.72 -10.98
CA ASP A 33 6.51 -2.04 -10.81
C ASP A 33 6.80 -2.73 -9.45
N PHE A 34 7.07 -1.93 -8.44
CA PHE A 34 7.54 -2.39 -7.13
C PHE A 34 6.59 -3.39 -6.45
N SER A 35 5.29 -3.21 -6.59
CA SER A 35 4.32 -4.13 -5.98
C SER A 35 4.44 -5.57 -6.50
N ARG A 36 5.03 -5.77 -7.67
CA ARG A 36 5.26 -7.08 -8.28
C ARG A 36 6.66 -7.62 -8.05
N THR A 37 7.63 -6.74 -7.83
CA THR A 37 9.05 -7.10 -7.70
C THR A 37 9.57 -7.09 -6.26
N VAL A 38 8.80 -6.55 -5.33
CA VAL A 38 9.24 -6.34 -3.94
C VAL A 38 9.70 -7.61 -3.24
N TYR A 39 9.08 -8.73 -3.49
CA TYR A 39 9.44 -10.00 -2.82
C TYR A 39 10.83 -10.52 -3.18
N ALA A 40 11.33 -10.16 -4.37
CA ALA A 40 12.71 -10.47 -4.73
C ALA A 40 13.73 -9.58 -4.02
N MET A 41 13.31 -8.38 -3.60
CA MET A 41 14.15 -7.39 -2.92
C MET A 41 14.03 -7.51 -1.40
N ILE A 42 12.81 -7.64 -0.91
CA ILE A 42 12.46 -7.65 0.52
C ILE A 42 11.45 -8.78 0.74
N PRO A 43 11.91 -10.03 0.92
CA PRO A 43 11.02 -11.21 0.96
C PRO A 43 10.00 -11.21 2.10
N GLU A 44 10.29 -10.53 3.21
CA GLU A 44 9.40 -10.43 4.38
C GLU A 44 8.22 -9.48 4.19
N THR A 45 8.19 -8.73 3.09
CA THR A 45 7.10 -7.81 2.77
C THR A 45 5.77 -8.54 2.60
N VAL A 46 4.71 -7.94 3.12
CA VAL A 46 3.36 -8.46 3.04
C VAL A 46 2.47 -7.44 2.33
N GLN A 47 1.70 -7.88 1.35
CA GLN A 47 0.74 -7.02 0.66
C GLN A 47 -0.69 -7.43 0.95
N GLY A 48 -1.54 -6.43 1.16
CA GLY A 48 -2.95 -6.61 1.43
C GLY A 48 -3.81 -6.65 0.16
N ARG A 49 -5.08 -6.96 0.37
CA ARG A 49 -6.09 -6.89 -0.68
C ARG A 49 -6.49 -5.45 -0.94
N THR A 50 -6.70 -5.15 -2.22
CA THR A 50 -7.28 -3.89 -2.67
C THR A 50 -8.80 -3.96 -2.63
N SER A 51 -9.47 -2.83 -2.81
CA SER A 51 -10.94 -2.79 -2.90
C SER A 51 -11.48 -3.60 -4.08
N ALA A 52 -10.66 -3.89 -5.10
CA ALA A 52 -11.08 -4.75 -6.23
C ALA A 52 -11.48 -6.17 -5.82
N ALA A 53 -11.02 -6.64 -4.65
CA ALA A 53 -11.41 -7.94 -4.09
C ALA A 53 -12.74 -7.90 -3.32
N SER A 54 -13.29 -6.71 -3.06
CA SER A 54 -14.47 -6.56 -2.20
C SER A 54 -15.72 -7.15 -2.85
N PRO A 55 -16.46 -8.03 -2.13
CA PRO A 55 -17.74 -8.53 -2.62
C PRO A 55 -18.82 -7.46 -2.73
N LEU A 56 -18.58 -6.27 -2.17
CA LEU A 56 -19.52 -5.14 -2.24
C LEU A 56 -19.42 -4.38 -3.56
N LEU A 57 -18.36 -4.62 -4.35
CA LEU A 57 -18.17 -3.95 -5.62
C LEU A 57 -18.66 -4.82 -6.78
N LYS A 58 -19.36 -4.18 -7.72
CA LYS A 58 -19.69 -4.82 -8.99
C LYS A 58 -18.39 -5.03 -9.78
N GLY A 59 -18.24 -6.20 -10.37
CA GLY A 59 -17.04 -6.51 -11.16
C GLY A 59 -15.80 -6.78 -10.32
N ARG A 60 -15.97 -7.26 -9.08
CA ARG A 60 -14.85 -7.72 -8.26
C ARG A 60 -13.96 -8.68 -9.03
N SER A 61 -12.69 -8.68 -8.69
CA SER A 61 -11.72 -9.62 -9.24
C SER A 61 -11.29 -10.63 -8.19
N ASP A 62 -11.00 -11.85 -8.62
CA ASP A 62 -10.35 -12.88 -7.80
C ASP A 62 -8.87 -13.07 -8.20
N ASP A 63 -8.39 -12.32 -9.21
CA ASP A 63 -7.01 -12.38 -9.69
C ASP A 63 -6.07 -11.66 -8.72
N PRO A 64 -5.11 -12.36 -8.09
CA PRO A 64 -4.14 -11.74 -7.18
C PRO A 64 -3.30 -10.63 -7.81
N ALA A 65 -3.09 -10.66 -9.12
CA ALA A 65 -2.38 -9.58 -9.83
C ALA A 65 -3.14 -8.26 -9.80
N VAL A 66 -4.45 -8.31 -9.56
CA VAL A 66 -5.32 -7.14 -9.43
C VAL A 66 -5.64 -6.86 -7.95
N THR A 67 -5.97 -7.90 -7.20
CA THR A 67 -6.50 -7.76 -5.84
C THR A 67 -5.43 -7.57 -4.77
N MET A 68 -4.19 -7.93 -5.05
CA MET A 68 -3.08 -7.92 -4.08
C MET A 68 -1.84 -7.18 -4.59
N ARG A 69 -2.00 -6.28 -5.56
CA ARG A 69 -0.93 -5.47 -6.15
C ARG A 69 -1.40 -4.04 -6.34
N TYR A 70 -0.46 -3.15 -6.58
CA TYR A 70 -0.78 -1.77 -6.91
C TYR A 70 -1.59 -1.68 -8.21
N ASN A 71 -2.70 -0.98 -8.11
CA ASN A 71 -3.48 -0.56 -9.26
C ASN A 71 -3.48 0.97 -9.30
N GLY A 72 -3.04 1.51 -10.41
CA GLY A 72 -2.98 2.95 -10.60
C GLY A 72 -4.35 3.65 -10.48
N PRO A 73 -4.37 4.98 -10.40
CA PRO A 73 -5.60 5.74 -10.42
C PRO A 73 -6.30 5.60 -11.79
N TYR A 74 -7.55 5.19 -11.74
CA TYR A 74 -8.43 5.05 -12.90
C TYR A 74 -9.79 5.69 -12.58
N PRO A 75 -9.85 7.03 -12.47
CA PRO A 75 -11.12 7.69 -12.18
C PRO A 75 -12.09 7.53 -13.36
N PRO A 76 -13.29 6.93 -13.14
CA PRO A 76 -14.18 6.55 -14.24
C PRO A 76 -15.07 7.68 -14.75
N ASP A 77 -15.30 8.71 -13.97
CA ASP A 77 -16.31 9.72 -14.20
C ASP A 77 -15.79 11.17 -14.21
N ARG A 78 -14.82 11.46 -13.38
CA ARG A 78 -14.22 12.79 -13.21
C ARG A 78 -12.88 12.67 -12.49
N ASP A 79 -12.15 13.75 -12.38
CA ASP A 79 -10.93 13.80 -11.57
C ASP A 79 -11.25 13.44 -10.12
N HIS A 80 -10.47 12.56 -9.54
CA HIS A 80 -10.57 12.14 -8.14
C HIS A 80 -9.29 12.43 -7.37
N GLU A 81 -9.44 12.69 -6.08
CA GLU A 81 -8.32 12.85 -5.17
C GLU A 81 -7.88 11.49 -4.65
N TYR A 82 -6.58 11.28 -4.68
CA TYR A 82 -5.91 10.10 -4.12
C TYR A 82 -4.95 10.54 -3.04
N TYR A 83 -4.70 9.68 -2.07
CA TYR A 83 -3.65 9.94 -1.11
C TYR A 83 -2.81 8.70 -0.84
N LEU A 84 -1.54 8.93 -0.54
CA LEU A 84 -0.59 7.93 -0.06
C LEU A 84 -0.29 8.23 1.39
N HIS A 85 -0.52 7.25 2.27
CA HIS A 85 -0.19 7.34 3.68
C HIS A 85 0.92 6.34 4.00
N VAL A 86 1.96 6.81 4.69
CA VAL A 86 3.12 6.00 5.08
C VAL A 86 3.33 6.10 6.58
N TRP A 87 3.54 4.97 7.22
CA TRP A 87 3.92 4.87 8.64
C TRP A 87 5.34 4.34 8.77
N GLY A 88 6.17 5.05 9.52
CA GLY A 88 7.47 4.54 9.97
C GLY A 88 7.28 3.81 11.30
N THR A 89 7.69 2.55 11.36
CA THR A 89 7.58 1.74 12.59
C THR A 89 8.95 1.33 13.11
N THR A 90 9.07 1.20 14.43
CA THR A 90 10.30 0.77 15.10
C THR A 90 10.52 -0.74 15.06
N ALA A 91 9.50 -1.49 14.69
CA ALA A 91 9.52 -2.93 14.57
C ALA A 91 8.54 -3.40 13.49
N PRO A 92 8.75 -4.58 12.90
CA PRO A 92 7.77 -5.17 11.99
C PRO A 92 6.41 -5.40 12.67
N LEU A 93 5.33 -5.29 11.91
CA LEU A 93 4.02 -5.71 12.38
C LEU A 93 3.91 -7.23 12.30
N ASN A 94 3.38 -7.83 13.36
CA ASN A 94 3.18 -9.26 13.44
C ASN A 94 1.72 -9.63 13.13
N GLY A 95 1.52 -10.84 12.60
CA GLY A 95 0.21 -11.42 12.42
C GLY A 95 -0.51 -11.04 11.13
N LEU A 96 0.09 -10.23 10.26
CA LEU A 96 -0.44 -9.96 8.93
C LEU A 96 0.05 -11.01 7.93
N ASN A 97 -0.88 -11.57 7.18
CA ASN A 97 -0.60 -12.54 6.12
C ASN A 97 -0.82 -11.89 4.75
N GLN A 98 -0.22 -12.47 3.71
CA GLN A 98 -0.49 -12.07 2.33
C GLN A 98 -2.00 -12.06 2.07
N GLY A 99 -2.50 -10.96 1.53
CA GLY A 99 -3.93 -10.79 1.29
C GLY A 99 -4.73 -10.29 2.49
N PHE A 100 -4.10 -9.65 3.48
CA PHE A 100 -4.81 -9.00 4.57
C PHE A 100 -5.77 -7.91 4.05
N TRP A 101 -6.80 -7.61 4.84
CA TRP A 101 -7.64 -6.44 4.59
C TRP A 101 -7.07 -5.21 5.29
N LEU A 102 -7.27 -4.02 4.74
CA LEU A 102 -6.70 -2.78 5.30
C LEU A 102 -7.05 -2.56 6.77
N ASN A 103 -8.26 -2.91 7.20
CA ASN A 103 -8.65 -2.78 8.61
C ASN A 103 -7.83 -3.69 9.54
N GLU A 104 -7.32 -4.80 9.05
CA GLU A 104 -6.41 -5.67 9.82
C GLU A 104 -5.05 -4.97 10.02
N MET A 105 -4.52 -4.33 8.97
CA MET A 105 -3.28 -3.55 9.07
C MET A 105 -3.44 -2.35 10.02
N GLU A 106 -4.54 -1.61 9.90
CA GLU A 106 -4.81 -0.48 10.79
C GLU A 106 -4.92 -0.91 12.26
N ARG A 107 -5.54 -2.05 12.51
CA ARG A 107 -5.61 -2.63 13.86
C ARG A 107 -4.23 -3.02 14.37
N ALA A 108 -3.43 -3.69 13.54
CA ALA A 108 -2.07 -4.08 13.89
C ALA A 108 -1.20 -2.86 14.20
N LEU A 109 -1.31 -1.79 13.42
CA LEU A 109 -0.62 -0.53 13.68
C LEU A 109 -1.02 0.08 15.03
N ARG A 110 -2.32 0.20 15.31
CA ARG A 110 -2.81 0.76 16.58
C ARG A 110 -2.36 -0.06 17.79
N ASN A 111 -2.34 -1.37 17.67
CA ASN A 111 -2.02 -2.27 18.78
C ASN A 111 -0.51 -2.48 18.98
N SER A 112 0.30 -2.14 17.98
CA SER A 112 1.74 -2.41 18.00
C SER A 112 2.51 -1.53 19.01
N GLY A 113 2.07 -0.30 19.23
CA GLY A 113 2.86 0.71 19.93
C GLY A 113 4.16 1.10 19.22
N ALA A 114 4.33 0.70 17.95
CA ALA A 114 5.57 0.81 17.22
C ALA A 114 5.62 1.98 16.22
N ILE A 115 4.57 2.76 16.09
CA ILE A 115 4.55 3.91 15.17
C ILE A 115 5.51 4.99 15.70
N ALA A 116 6.57 5.25 14.93
CA ALA A 116 7.54 6.30 15.24
C ALA A 116 7.22 7.62 14.52
N ASP A 117 6.72 7.53 13.29
CA ASP A 117 6.38 8.69 12.47
C ASP A 117 5.37 8.29 11.40
N GLN A 118 4.72 9.29 10.80
CA GLN A 118 3.80 9.07 9.70
C GLN A 118 3.68 10.32 8.82
N GLY A 119 3.31 10.12 7.58
CA GLY A 119 3.10 11.19 6.63
C GLY A 119 2.12 10.80 5.53
N ALA A 120 1.55 11.78 4.88
CA ALA A 120 0.64 11.59 3.76
C ALA A 120 0.86 12.66 2.69
N ILE A 121 0.65 12.29 1.45
CA ILE A 121 0.60 13.21 0.31
C ILE A 121 -0.71 13.00 -0.45
N PHE A 122 -1.18 14.07 -1.10
CA PHE A 122 -2.39 14.07 -1.90
C PHE A 122 -2.04 14.25 -3.36
N LEU A 123 -2.73 13.50 -4.22
CA LEU A 123 -2.52 13.49 -5.66
C LEU A 123 -3.88 13.55 -6.36
N THR A 124 -3.95 14.24 -7.50
CA THR A 124 -5.15 14.23 -8.34
C THR A 124 -4.97 13.22 -9.48
N GLY A 125 -5.82 12.19 -9.50
CA GLY A 125 -5.96 11.32 -10.65
C GLY A 125 -6.88 11.97 -11.69
N LYS A 126 -6.39 12.11 -12.92
CA LYS A 126 -7.13 12.68 -14.03
C LYS A 126 -7.99 11.65 -14.73
N ALA A 127 -9.20 12.04 -15.04
CA ALA A 127 -10.10 11.21 -15.82
C ALA A 127 -9.70 11.17 -17.31
#